data_cb74bbbca176722b2fa1b4c3d0d1c1ab
#
_entry.id   cb74bbbca176722b2fa1b4c3d0d1c1ab
#
_cell.length_a   1.000
_cell.length_b   1.000
_cell.length_c   1.000
_cell.angle_alpha   90.00
_cell.angle_beta   90.00
_cell.angle_gamma   90.00
#
_symmetry.space_group_name_H-M   'P 1'
#
loop_
_entity.id
_entity.type
_entity.pdbx_description
1 polymer ?
#
loop_
_entity_poly.entity_id
_entity_poly.type
_entity_poly.pdbx_seq_one_letter_code
_entity_poly.pdbx_strand_id
1 'polypeptide(L)'
;MGLITYMRTDSVNLAQDALDEIREVIVDRYGRSALPDEVRRYKSKSKNAQEAHEAVRPTSVARHPEQVQSALTPDQARLYTLIWRRTVACQMEAAVFDTVSANLRAGDAGVFRATGSTMVSPGFMAVYLEGRDDEDDPDAERKLPPLTEGEDIALADIAAEQHFTTPPPRYTEASLVKTLEAYDIGRPSTYASIISTLQNREYVEMQGKAFVPTDRGRVVAHFLSENFADYVAYDYTAQLEEELDAVSRGEQDWQALLGEFWQRFSPLPDPPRPEWPQIGSDPKSGKPVRAGLGKYGPFVMLGSLDDEEKPKFASLRPGQSIFTITLEQALPLFDLPRAVGTLEDGRKISANIGRFGPYLRYRDPDEGKDKFVSLKEDDPYTIDEARAREVIAEKIEADRKKFIKDFDDGAIRVLHGRWGPYITDGEKNARVPKDVEAEALTRDAAVELLAKAPARKGRGGRKPAAGKSKAAAKPKAAAGKAKAKAKSPAKKTTAGAKRKSAASS
;
A
#
# COMPACT_ATOMS: atom_id res chain seq x y z
N MET A 1 0.32 -15.01 26.26
CA MET A 1 0.87 -13.91 27.07
C MET A 1 1.27 -12.80 26.12
N GLY A 2 0.76 -11.57 26.31
CA GLY A 2 1.14 -10.44 25.48
C GLY A 2 2.56 -9.96 25.83
N LEU A 3 3.40 -9.70 24.81
CA LEU A 3 4.75 -9.19 25.03
C LEU A 3 4.79 -7.66 25.02
N ILE A 4 3.79 -7.00 24.45
CA ILE A 4 3.65 -5.55 24.38
C ILE A 4 2.27 -5.14 24.93
N THR A 5 2.14 -3.88 25.34
CA THR A 5 0.86 -3.26 25.69
C THR A 5 -0.03 -3.10 24.46
N TYR A 6 -1.17 -2.48 24.61
CA TYR A 6 -2.09 -2.27 23.51
C TYR A 6 -1.46 -1.41 22.39
N MET A 7 -1.65 -1.82 21.15
CA MET A 7 -0.86 -1.36 20.00
C MET A 7 -1.17 0.06 19.48
N ARG A 8 -2.06 0.83 20.11
CA ARG A 8 -2.35 2.20 19.66
C ARG A 8 -1.20 3.12 20.01
N THR A 9 -0.80 3.94 19.04
CA THR A 9 0.34 4.87 19.15
C THR A 9 -0.08 6.33 19.40
N ASP A 10 -1.32 6.53 19.86
CA ASP A 10 -1.92 7.84 20.12
C ASP A 10 -1.55 8.43 21.49
N SER A 11 -0.94 7.66 22.36
CA SER A 11 -0.48 8.11 23.69
C SER A 11 1.02 7.91 23.90
N VAL A 12 1.64 8.84 24.60
CA VAL A 12 3.04 8.79 25.04
C VAL A 12 3.15 8.60 26.56
N ASN A 13 2.05 8.40 27.27
CA ASN A 13 2.00 8.25 28.70
C ASN A 13 2.49 6.86 29.11
N LEU A 14 3.29 6.80 30.17
CA LEU A 14 3.74 5.56 30.78
C LEU A 14 3.22 5.48 32.21
N ALA A 15 2.75 4.31 32.63
CA ALA A 15 2.36 4.04 34.00
C ALA A 15 3.58 4.16 34.94
N GLN A 16 3.36 4.53 36.21
CA GLN A 16 4.44 4.72 37.16
C GLN A 16 5.26 3.43 37.37
N ASP A 17 4.59 2.30 37.53
CA ASP A 17 5.24 0.99 37.69
C ASP A 17 6.18 0.66 36.52
N ALA A 18 5.75 1.03 35.30
CA ALA A 18 6.57 0.83 34.10
C ALA A 18 7.79 1.76 34.08
N LEU A 19 7.63 3.03 34.50
CA LEU A 19 8.73 3.96 34.61
C LEU A 19 9.78 3.46 35.63
N ASP A 20 9.32 2.92 36.73
CA ASP A 20 10.22 2.41 37.81
C ASP A 20 10.98 1.18 37.27
N GLU A 21 10.30 0.20 36.63
CA GLU A 21 10.96 -0.96 36.01
C GLU A 21 11.98 -0.55 34.96
N ILE A 22 11.61 0.41 34.05
CA ILE A 22 12.52 0.88 33.00
C ILE A 22 13.78 1.48 33.62
N ARG A 23 13.64 2.31 34.65
CA ARG A 23 14.75 2.98 35.32
C ARG A 23 15.67 2.00 36.03
N GLU A 24 15.12 0.96 36.67
CA GLU A 24 15.87 -0.13 37.25
C GLU A 24 16.71 -0.87 36.22
N VAL A 25 16.09 -1.25 35.09
CA VAL A 25 16.77 -1.93 33.96
C VAL A 25 17.88 -1.06 33.38
N ILE A 26 17.70 0.27 33.30
CA ILE A 26 18.74 1.18 32.82
C ILE A 26 19.95 1.17 33.78
N VAL A 27 19.72 1.27 35.08
CA VAL A 27 20.80 1.24 36.05
C VAL A 27 21.55 -0.09 36.04
N ASP A 28 20.81 -1.20 35.98
CA ASP A 28 21.40 -2.55 36.01
C ASP A 28 22.28 -2.82 34.76
N ARG A 29 21.81 -2.40 33.56
CA ARG A 29 22.50 -2.72 32.30
C ARG A 29 23.50 -1.67 31.83
N TYR A 30 23.21 -0.40 32.06
CA TYR A 30 23.97 0.72 31.50
C TYR A 30 24.64 1.59 32.57
N GLY A 31 24.36 1.30 33.82
CA GLY A 31 24.91 2.02 34.95
C GLY A 31 24.12 3.27 35.35
N ARG A 32 24.38 3.79 36.55
CA ARG A 32 23.66 4.94 37.09
C ARG A 32 23.87 6.22 36.28
N SER A 33 25.02 6.38 35.64
CA SER A 33 25.32 7.54 34.79
C SER A 33 24.49 7.62 33.51
N ALA A 34 23.87 6.50 33.08
CA ALA A 34 22.98 6.48 31.93
C ALA A 34 21.55 6.91 32.28
N LEU A 35 21.25 7.13 33.56
CA LEU A 35 19.92 7.46 34.05
C LEU A 35 19.87 8.90 34.56
N PRO A 36 18.99 9.77 33.99
CA PRO A 36 18.79 11.13 34.51
C PRO A 36 18.18 11.11 35.90
N ASP A 37 18.48 12.15 36.69
CA ASP A 37 17.96 12.27 38.06
C ASP A 37 16.42 12.35 38.04
N GLU A 38 15.87 13.13 37.13
CA GLU A 38 14.42 13.29 36.99
C GLU A 38 13.81 12.28 35.99
N VAL A 39 12.59 11.85 36.29
CA VAL A 39 11.79 11.02 35.38
C VAL A 39 11.37 11.85 34.18
N ARG A 40 11.69 11.38 32.98
CA ARG A 40 11.25 12.04 31.76
C ARG A 40 9.77 11.74 31.48
N ARG A 41 8.98 12.81 31.38
CA ARG A 41 7.54 12.74 31.03
C ARG A 41 7.30 13.46 29.74
N TYR A 42 6.54 12.82 28.84
CA TYR A 42 6.23 13.33 27.52
C TYR A 42 4.75 13.76 27.48
N LYS A 43 4.47 14.82 26.71
CA LYS A 43 3.10 15.28 26.47
C LYS A 43 2.70 14.92 25.04
N SER A 44 1.53 14.33 24.86
CA SER A 44 0.96 14.15 23.54
C SER A 44 0.64 15.50 22.91
N LYS A 45 0.97 15.65 21.63
CA LYS A 45 0.61 16.83 20.83
C LYS A 45 -0.78 16.69 20.23
N SER A 46 -1.31 15.47 20.14
CA SER A 46 -2.63 15.18 19.60
C SER A 46 -3.69 15.70 20.57
N LYS A 47 -4.59 16.57 20.06
CA LYS A 47 -5.76 17.06 20.80
C LYS A 47 -6.71 15.94 21.20
N ASN A 48 -6.64 14.81 20.50
CA ASN A 48 -7.54 13.66 20.61
C ASN A 48 -6.86 12.43 21.21
N ALA A 49 -5.71 12.60 21.89
CA ALA A 49 -5.16 11.52 22.69
C ALA A 49 -6.21 11.14 23.74
N GLN A 50 -6.87 9.99 23.52
CA GLN A 50 -7.76 9.44 24.53
C GLN A 50 -6.90 9.22 25.78
N GLU A 51 -7.10 9.99 26.80
CA GLU A 51 -6.30 10.02 28.05
C GLU A 51 -6.18 8.64 28.73
N ALA A 52 -6.99 7.68 28.29
CA ALA A 52 -7.04 6.33 28.81
C ALA A 52 -5.98 5.36 28.25
N HIS A 53 -5.26 5.72 27.17
CA HIS A 53 -4.27 4.82 26.59
C HIS A 53 -2.87 5.06 27.15
N GLU A 54 -2.17 3.96 27.37
CA GLU A 54 -0.74 3.95 27.67
C GLU A 54 0.06 3.85 26.37
N ALA A 55 1.29 4.36 26.35
CA ALA A 55 2.21 4.19 25.23
C ALA A 55 2.46 2.70 24.93
N VAL A 56 2.74 2.39 23.66
CA VAL A 56 3.13 1.04 23.27
C VAL A 56 4.51 0.73 23.86
N ARG A 57 4.60 -0.24 24.74
CA ARG A 57 5.81 -0.68 25.42
C ARG A 57 5.84 -2.19 25.64
N PRO A 58 6.98 -2.79 25.98
CA PRO A 58 7.00 -4.15 26.51
C PRO A 58 6.16 -4.26 27.78
N THR A 59 5.44 -5.38 27.95
CA THR A 59 4.68 -5.66 29.20
C THR A 59 5.61 -5.83 30.40
N SER A 60 6.90 -6.15 30.17
CA SER A 60 7.98 -6.10 31.13
C SER A 60 9.28 -5.82 30.38
N VAL A 61 9.98 -4.76 30.77
CA VAL A 61 11.25 -4.33 30.15
C VAL A 61 12.40 -5.26 30.55
N ALA A 62 12.28 -5.99 31.65
CA ALA A 62 13.24 -7.00 32.05
C ALA A 62 13.38 -8.15 31.02
N ARG A 63 12.37 -8.36 30.15
CA ARG A 63 12.46 -9.33 29.06
C ARG A 63 13.24 -8.75 27.88
N HIS A 64 14.54 -8.92 27.90
CA HIS A 64 15.40 -8.44 26.81
C HIS A 64 15.07 -9.12 25.47
N PRO A 65 15.18 -8.42 24.34
CA PRO A 65 14.88 -8.97 23.01
C PRO A 65 15.55 -10.31 22.71
N GLU A 66 16.82 -10.48 23.11
CA GLU A 66 17.57 -11.73 22.90
C GLU A 66 16.94 -12.95 23.59
N GLN A 67 16.30 -12.74 24.75
CA GLN A 67 15.66 -13.82 25.53
C GLN A 67 14.37 -14.34 24.87
N VAL A 68 13.69 -13.50 24.08
CA VAL A 68 12.41 -13.84 23.47
C VAL A 68 12.51 -14.12 21.98
N GLN A 69 13.64 -13.80 21.34
CA GLN A 69 13.85 -13.89 19.91
C GLN A 69 13.57 -15.29 19.35
N SER A 70 13.96 -16.35 20.06
CA SER A 70 13.76 -17.73 19.62
C SER A 70 12.28 -18.16 19.57
N ALA A 71 11.40 -17.46 20.28
CA ALA A 71 9.97 -17.72 20.32
C ALA A 71 9.16 -16.87 19.34
N LEU A 72 9.82 -15.98 18.55
CA LEU A 72 9.19 -15.02 17.66
C LEU A 72 9.55 -15.28 16.21
N THR A 73 8.66 -14.87 15.29
CA THR A 73 9.03 -14.77 13.88
C THR A 73 10.05 -13.63 13.68
N PRO A 74 10.82 -13.61 12.58
CA PRO A 74 11.79 -12.54 12.33
C PRO A 74 11.20 -11.13 12.41
N ASP A 75 10.00 -10.92 11.87
CA ASP A 75 9.33 -9.61 11.90
C ASP A 75 8.84 -9.24 13.30
N GLN A 76 8.31 -10.22 14.06
CA GLN A 76 7.94 -9.99 15.46
C GLN A 76 9.14 -9.67 16.32
N ALA A 77 10.28 -10.33 16.09
CA ALA A 77 11.53 -10.07 16.81
C ALA A 77 12.06 -8.66 16.53
N ARG A 78 12.03 -8.21 15.26
CA ARG A 78 12.42 -6.85 14.87
C ARG A 78 11.52 -5.80 15.53
N LEU A 79 10.20 -6.00 15.46
CA LEU A 79 9.23 -5.08 16.06
C LEU A 79 9.38 -5.01 17.59
N TYR A 80 9.50 -6.16 18.26
CA TYR A 80 9.71 -6.18 19.72
C TYR A 80 11.01 -5.48 20.10
N THR A 81 12.09 -5.71 19.38
CA THR A 81 13.38 -5.06 19.59
C THR A 81 13.28 -3.54 19.45
N LEU A 82 12.58 -3.07 18.41
CA LEU A 82 12.34 -1.64 18.18
C LEU A 82 11.58 -1.02 19.37
N ILE A 83 10.46 -1.62 19.77
CA ILE A 83 9.62 -1.14 20.88
C ILE A 83 10.44 -1.13 22.17
N TRP A 84 11.18 -2.21 22.48
CA TRP A 84 12.01 -2.33 23.66
C TRP A 84 13.09 -1.24 23.73
N ARG A 85 13.85 -1.08 22.65
CA ARG A 85 14.90 -0.07 22.53
C ARG A 85 14.35 1.34 22.70
N ARG A 86 13.24 1.65 22.01
CA ARG A 86 12.59 2.96 22.12
C ARG A 86 12.10 3.24 23.53
N THR A 87 11.53 2.24 24.19
CA THR A 87 11.05 2.36 25.58
C THR A 87 12.18 2.61 26.55
N VAL A 88 13.30 1.89 26.45
CA VAL A 88 14.46 2.10 27.31
C VAL A 88 15.10 3.47 27.05
N ALA A 89 15.36 3.78 25.78
CA ALA A 89 15.99 5.02 25.36
C ALA A 89 15.23 6.27 25.82
N CYS A 90 13.89 6.21 25.89
CA CYS A 90 13.08 7.35 26.29
C CYS A 90 13.31 7.81 27.73
N GLN A 91 13.87 6.95 28.59
CA GLN A 91 14.18 7.26 29.99
C GLN A 91 15.70 7.42 30.27
N MET A 92 16.56 7.32 29.23
CA MET A 92 18.00 7.46 29.36
C MET A 92 18.46 8.92 29.26
N GLU A 93 19.70 9.18 29.69
CA GLU A 93 20.36 10.46 29.49
C GLU A 93 20.46 10.86 28.01
N ALA A 94 20.54 12.16 27.76
CA ALA A 94 20.74 12.68 26.41
C ALA A 94 22.16 12.36 25.92
N ALA A 95 22.30 12.17 24.61
CA ALA A 95 23.60 12.15 23.97
C ALA A 95 24.23 13.55 24.02
N VAL A 96 25.52 13.60 24.27
CA VAL A 96 26.28 14.83 24.34
C VAL A 96 27.32 14.86 23.24
N PHE A 97 27.34 15.97 22.50
CA PHE A 97 28.27 16.22 21.39
C PHE A 97 29.04 17.51 21.67
N ASP A 98 30.36 17.46 21.49
CA ASP A 98 31.17 18.65 21.33
C ASP A 98 31.18 19.07 19.88
N THR A 99 30.70 20.27 19.60
CA THR A 99 30.67 20.82 18.23
C THR A 99 31.68 21.96 18.13
N VAL A 100 32.62 21.83 17.23
CA VAL A 100 33.64 22.81 16.92
C VAL A 100 33.32 23.47 15.60
N SER A 101 33.32 24.83 15.58
CA SER A 101 33.26 25.60 14.33
C SER A 101 34.53 26.44 14.21
N ALA A 102 35.32 26.18 13.20
CA ALA A 102 36.53 26.91 12.89
C ALA A 102 36.33 27.86 11.69
N ASN A 103 36.72 29.13 11.85
CA ASN A 103 36.77 30.10 10.75
C ASN A 103 38.22 30.19 10.31
N LEU A 104 38.51 29.72 9.09
CA LEU A 104 39.81 29.69 8.46
C LEU A 104 39.94 30.91 7.57
N ARG A 105 40.79 31.87 7.89
CA ARG A 105 41.02 33.08 7.11
C ARG A 105 42.05 32.82 6.00
N ALA A 106 41.68 33.05 4.75
CA ALA A 106 42.60 32.97 3.60
C ALA A 106 43.06 34.36 3.18
N GLY A 107 43.88 34.98 4.00
CA GLY A 107 44.36 36.39 3.78
C GLY A 107 43.17 37.35 3.65
N ASP A 108 43.20 38.14 2.56
CA ASP A 108 42.12 39.07 2.18
C ASP A 108 41.07 38.43 1.25
N ALA A 109 41.30 37.19 0.82
CA ALA A 109 40.43 36.52 -0.18
C ALA A 109 39.10 36.07 0.42
N GLY A 110 39.05 35.78 1.76
CA GLY A 110 37.81 35.38 2.40
C GLY A 110 38.02 34.53 3.66
N VAL A 111 36.88 33.98 4.13
CA VAL A 111 36.85 33.12 5.30
C VAL A 111 36.12 31.84 4.95
N PHE A 112 36.75 30.70 5.13
CA PHE A 112 36.14 29.37 5.07
C PHE A 112 35.67 28.95 6.46
N ARG A 113 34.50 28.33 6.55
CA ARG A 113 34.00 27.78 7.79
C ARG A 113 33.99 26.26 7.72
N ALA A 114 34.63 25.62 8.68
CA ALA A 114 34.55 24.18 8.90
C ALA A 114 33.81 23.90 10.21
N THR A 115 32.90 22.94 10.22
CA THR A 115 32.19 22.51 11.41
C THR A 115 32.33 20.99 11.56
N GLY A 116 32.60 20.52 12.77
CA GLY A 116 32.66 19.09 13.07
C GLY A 116 32.10 18.82 14.47
N SER A 117 31.54 17.63 14.64
CA SER A 117 31.00 17.19 15.94
C SER A 117 31.65 15.88 16.36
N THR A 118 31.96 15.78 17.67
CA THR A 118 32.46 14.54 18.25
C THR A 118 31.55 14.15 19.40
N MET A 119 31.09 12.89 19.38
CA MET A 119 30.27 12.36 20.47
C MET A 119 31.11 12.17 21.73
N VAL A 120 30.75 12.89 22.78
CA VAL A 120 31.40 12.80 24.11
C VAL A 120 30.73 11.72 24.94
N SER A 121 29.41 11.68 24.93
CA SER A 121 28.63 10.68 25.64
C SER A 121 27.48 10.19 24.73
N PRO A 122 27.33 8.89 24.52
CA PRO A 122 26.27 8.35 23.66
C PRO A 122 24.86 8.49 24.26
N GLY A 123 24.75 8.59 25.61
CA GLY A 123 23.42 8.65 26.24
C GLY A 123 22.48 7.59 25.70
N PHE A 124 21.24 7.99 25.36
CA PHE A 124 20.23 7.10 24.79
C PHE A 124 20.64 6.47 23.44
N MET A 125 21.55 7.08 22.71
CA MET A 125 22.03 6.57 21.41
C MET A 125 22.82 5.26 21.55
N ALA A 126 23.28 4.90 22.75
CA ALA A 126 23.86 3.59 23.03
C ALA A 126 22.85 2.44 22.83
N VAL A 127 21.55 2.73 22.93
CA VAL A 127 20.46 1.74 22.83
C VAL A 127 19.65 1.91 21.56
N TYR A 128 19.38 3.16 21.17
CA TYR A 128 18.49 3.48 20.07
C TYR A 128 19.04 4.60 19.19
N LEU A 129 19.27 4.26 17.95
CA LEU A 129 19.50 5.20 16.85
C LEU A 129 18.29 5.12 15.92
N GLU A 130 17.67 6.25 15.67
CA GLU A 130 16.58 6.32 14.67
C GLU A 130 17.16 6.16 13.27
N GLY A 131 16.69 5.15 12.55
CA GLY A 131 17.04 5.00 11.14
C GLY A 131 16.43 6.15 10.33
N ARG A 132 17.24 6.82 9.52
CA ARG A 132 16.77 7.82 8.55
C ARG A 132 16.43 7.11 7.24
N ASP A 133 15.35 7.52 6.60
CA ASP A 133 15.00 7.03 5.26
C ASP A 133 15.83 7.74 4.17
N ASP A 134 16.35 8.92 4.47
CA ASP A 134 17.24 9.70 3.59
C ASP A 134 18.69 9.31 3.87
N GLU A 135 19.33 8.73 2.87
CA GLU A 135 20.64 8.06 3.00
C GLU A 135 21.81 9.02 3.10
N ASP A 136 21.74 10.28 3.07
CA ASP A 136 22.92 11.13 3.13
C ASP A 136 22.71 12.38 4.00
N ASP A 137 23.12 12.27 5.25
CA ASP A 137 23.60 13.44 5.99
C ASP A 137 25.13 13.46 5.90
N PRO A 138 25.71 14.17 4.93
CA PRO A 138 27.16 14.23 4.75
C PRO A 138 27.85 14.88 5.96
N ASP A 139 27.10 15.48 6.87
CA ASP A 139 27.62 16.15 8.08
C ASP A 139 27.56 15.28 9.35
N ALA A 140 26.95 14.08 9.31
CA ALA A 140 26.70 13.27 10.51
C ALA A 140 27.97 12.78 11.25
N GLU A 141 29.14 12.75 10.58
CA GLU A 141 30.38 12.27 11.17
C GLU A 141 31.64 13.09 10.79
N ARG A 142 31.49 14.36 10.43
CA ARG A 142 32.68 15.18 10.16
C ARG A 142 33.37 15.52 11.47
N LYS A 143 34.47 14.83 11.74
CA LYS A 143 35.37 15.15 12.83
C LYS A 143 36.42 16.14 12.36
N LEU A 144 36.53 17.29 13.02
CA LEU A 144 37.66 18.16 12.81
C LEU A 144 38.84 17.68 13.68
N PRO A 145 40.08 17.82 13.16
CA PRO A 145 41.26 17.61 14.00
C PRO A 145 41.27 18.67 15.12
N PRO A 146 42.05 18.47 16.17
CA PRO A 146 42.28 19.51 17.17
C PRO A 146 42.87 20.74 16.51
N LEU A 147 42.21 21.89 16.69
CA LEU A 147 42.62 23.18 16.11
C LEU A 147 42.86 24.15 17.25
N THR A 148 43.89 24.99 17.12
CA THR A 148 44.21 26.04 18.07
C THR A 148 43.95 27.41 17.45
N GLU A 149 43.39 28.34 18.22
CA GLU A 149 43.15 29.71 17.74
C GLU A 149 44.45 30.40 17.36
N GLY A 150 44.49 30.96 16.13
CA GLY A 150 45.69 31.63 15.59
C GLY A 150 46.71 30.67 14.95
N GLU A 151 46.43 29.39 14.87
CA GLU A 151 47.29 28.40 14.21
C GLU A 151 47.29 28.63 12.69
N ASP A 152 48.48 28.56 12.07
CA ASP A 152 48.63 28.57 10.63
C ASP A 152 48.37 27.18 10.06
N ILE A 153 47.34 27.09 9.24
CA ILE A 153 46.96 25.83 8.58
C ILE A 153 47.43 25.84 7.11
N ALA A 154 48.19 24.82 6.73
CA ALA A 154 48.65 24.67 5.33
C ALA A 154 47.48 24.33 4.40
N LEU A 155 47.30 25.14 3.34
CA LEU A 155 46.32 24.84 2.31
C LEU A 155 46.87 23.71 1.45
N ALA A 156 46.15 22.58 1.37
CA ALA A 156 46.48 21.46 0.50
C ALA A 156 45.86 21.61 -0.89
N ASP A 157 44.54 21.86 -0.93
CA ASP A 157 43.77 21.99 -2.17
C ASP A 157 42.50 22.80 -1.93
N ILE A 158 41.94 23.37 -3.01
CA ILE A 158 40.61 24.01 -3.04
C ILE A 158 39.82 23.38 -4.18
N ALA A 159 38.83 22.56 -3.83
CA ALA A 159 37.87 22.02 -4.78
C ALA A 159 36.67 22.96 -4.89
N ALA A 160 36.33 23.36 -6.13
CA ALA A 160 35.11 24.10 -6.41
C ALA A 160 34.03 23.12 -6.89
N GLU A 161 33.00 22.93 -6.09
CA GLU A 161 31.88 22.04 -6.43
C GLU A 161 30.60 22.86 -6.63
N GLN A 162 29.88 22.53 -7.70
CA GLN A 162 28.58 23.13 -7.95
C GLN A 162 27.49 22.27 -7.35
N HIS A 163 26.69 22.83 -6.44
CA HIS A 163 25.55 22.19 -5.84
C HIS A 163 24.26 22.86 -6.29
N PHE A 164 23.23 22.05 -6.49
CA PHE A 164 21.89 22.52 -6.81
C PHE A 164 20.95 22.13 -5.68
N THR A 165 19.95 22.98 -5.43
CA THR A 165 18.86 22.62 -4.52
C THR A 165 18.09 21.43 -5.08
N THR A 166 17.86 20.44 -4.26
CA THR A 166 17.03 19.28 -4.61
C THR A 166 15.56 19.53 -4.24
N PRO A 167 14.60 19.01 -5.02
CA PRO A 167 13.20 19.08 -4.64
C PRO A 167 12.98 18.28 -3.36
N PRO A 168 11.85 18.53 -2.63
CA PRO A 168 11.47 17.68 -1.49
C PRO A 168 11.44 16.20 -1.90
N PRO A 169 11.91 15.29 -1.04
CA PRO A 169 11.90 13.87 -1.32
C PRO A 169 10.46 13.35 -1.47
N ARG A 170 10.31 12.25 -2.20
CA ARG A 170 9.03 11.55 -2.26
C ARG A 170 8.70 10.93 -0.90
N TYR A 171 7.40 10.81 -0.62
CA TYR A 171 6.95 10.14 0.60
C TYR A 171 7.37 8.67 0.62
N THR A 172 7.87 8.25 1.76
CA THR A 172 7.95 6.84 2.17
C THR A 172 6.71 6.50 3.00
N GLU A 173 6.51 5.21 3.34
CA GLU A 173 5.41 4.83 4.26
C GLU A 173 5.50 5.61 5.59
N ALA A 174 6.70 5.71 6.16
CA ALA A 174 6.93 6.41 7.43
C ALA A 174 6.68 7.92 7.33
N SER A 175 7.24 8.58 6.31
CA SER A 175 7.07 10.03 6.13
C SER A 175 5.63 10.40 5.75
N LEU A 176 4.91 9.53 5.02
CA LEU A 176 3.48 9.72 4.73
C LEU A 176 2.65 9.64 6.02
N VAL A 177 2.87 8.62 6.86
CA VAL A 177 2.17 8.49 8.15
C VAL A 177 2.44 9.71 9.03
N LYS A 178 3.70 10.16 9.13
CA LYS A 178 4.07 11.36 9.88
C LYS A 178 3.35 12.61 9.39
N THR A 179 3.19 12.74 8.06
CA THR A 179 2.48 13.88 7.46
C THR A 179 0.97 13.79 7.70
N LEU A 180 0.37 12.59 7.55
CA LEU A 180 -1.05 12.38 7.88
C LEU A 180 -1.34 12.73 9.34
N GLU A 181 -0.48 12.31 10.27
CA GLU A 181 -0.58 12.65 11.69
C GLU A 181 -0.47 14.16 11.93
N ALA A 182 0.47 14.83 11.24
CA ALA A 182 0.67 16.28 11.38
C ALA A 182 -0.53 17.10 10.88
N TYR A 183 -1.31 16.57 9.96
CA TYR A 183 -2.54 17.17 9.44
C TYR A 183 -3.82 16.65 10.11
N ASP A 184 -3.72 15.84 11.15
CA ASP A 184 -4.86 15.17 11.83
C ASP A 184 -5.73 14.31 10.88
N ILE A 185 -5.16 13.81 9.77
CA ILE A 185 -5.84 12.97 8.78
C ILE A 185 -5.71 11.51 9.15
N GLY A 186 -6.82 10.87 9.44
CA GLY A 186 -6.85 9.46 9.86
C GLY A 186 -6.46 9.27 11.33
N ARG A 187 -6.32 8.01 11.72
CA ARG A 187 -5.99 7.60 13.08
C ARG A 187 -4.98 6.44 13.03
N PRO A 188 -4.26 6.12 14.10
CA PRO A 188 -3.30 5.02 14.12
C PRO A 188 -3.86 3.69 13.59
N SER A 189 -5.16 3.44 13.81
CA SER A 189 -5.83 2.24 13.31
C SER A 189 -6.11 2.25 11.80
N THR A 190 -6.04 3.40 11.12
CA THR A 190 -6.39 3.56 9.69
C THR A 190 -5.19 3.78 8.78
N TYR A 191 -4.02 4.19 9.28
CA TYR A 191 -2.85 4.51 8.44
C TYR A 191 -2.43 3.34 7.55
N ALA A 192 -2.34 2.14 8.10
CA ALA A 192 -1.97 0.95 7.32
C ALA A 192 -2.99 0.63 6.21
N SER A 193 -4.30 0.85 6.48
CA SER A 193 -5.34 0.64 5.47
C SER A 193 -5.34 1.72 4.38
N ILE A 194 -4.98 2.97 4.70
CA ILE A 194 -4.79 4.05 3.73
C ILE A 194 -3.66 3.67 2.77
N ILE A 195 -2.48 3.31 3.28
CA ILE A 195 -1.33 2.90 2.48
C ILE A 195 -1.67 1.71 1.59
N SER A 196 -2.27 0.66 2.17
CA SER A 196 -2.70 -0.51 1.41
C SER A 196 -3.72 -0.17 0.31
N THR A 197 -4.60 0.79 0.56
CA THR A 197 -5.58 1.25 -0.43
C THR A 197 -4.93 1.96 -1.60
N LEU A 198 -3.95 2.84 -1.35
CA LEU A 198 -3.20 3.53 -2.39
C LEU A 198 -2.50 2.54 -3.34
N GLN A 199 -1.85 1.51 -2.78
CA GLN A 199 -1.17 0.47 -3.54
C GLN A 199 -2.16 -0.48 -4.24
N ASN A 200 -3.18 -0.99 -3.55
CA ASN A 200 -4.16 -1.93 -4.10
C ASN A 200 -5.01 -1.34 -5.24
N ARG A 201 -5.26 -0.03 -5.19
CA ARG A 201 -5.94 0.69 -6.27
C ARG A 201 -4.98 1.14 -7.37
N GLU A 202 -3.70 0.83 -7.24
CA GLU A 202 -2.66 1.23 -8.20
C GLU A 202 -2.62 2.76 -8.39
N TYR A 203 -2.85 3.53 -7.31
CA TYR A 203 -2.68 4.99 -7.35
C TYR A 203 -1.22 5.38 -7.21
N VAL A 204 -0.46 4.55 -6.50
CA VAL A 204 0.99 4.67 -6.34
C VAL A 204 1.66 3.32 -6.58
N GLU A 205 2.90 3.35 -6.99
CA GLU A 205 3.83 2.21 -7.01
C GLU A 205 5.02 2.51 -6.11
N MET A 206 5.69 1.43 -5.65
CA MET A 206 6.88 1.55 -4.82
C MET A 206 8.13 1.52 -5.69
N GLN A 207 8.97 2.55 -5.58
CA GLN A 207 10.33 2.55 -6.11
C GLN A 207 11.31 2.61 -4.93
N GLY A 208 11.91 1.46 -4.61
CA GLY A 208 12.62 1.28 -3.35
C GLY A 208 11.66 1.46 -2.16
N LYS A 209 11.92 2.45 -1.30
CA LYS A 209 11.04 2.81 -0.18
C LYS A 209 10.04 3.92 -0.50
N ALA A 210 10.16 4.59 -1.65
CA ALA A 210 9.40 5.79 -1.99
C ALA A 210 8.13 5.48 -2.79
N PHE A 211 7.05 6.22 -2.52
CA PHE A 211 5.84 6.21 -3.32
C PHE A 211 6.01 7.05 -4.58
N VAL A 212 5.69 6.47 -5.72
CA VAL A 212 5.63 7.17 -7.01
C VAL A 212 4.19 7.13 -7.52
N PRO A 213 3.55 8.29 -7.75
CA PRO A 213 2.21 8.33 -8.32
C PRO A 213 2.17 7.74 -9.71
N THR A 214 1.24 6.82 -9.95
CA THR A 214 0.95 6.28 -11.28
C THR A 214 0.09 7.27 -12.09
N ASP A 215 -0.05 7.03 -13.39
CA ASP A 215 -0.99 7.80 -14.21
C ASP A 215 -2.42 7.74 -13.68
N ARG A 216 -2.84 6.56 -13.17
CA ARG A 216 -4.14 6.40 -12.53
C ARG A 216 -4.29 7.29 -11.30
N GLY A 217 -3.29 7.31 -10.42
CA GLY A 217 -3.28 8.16 -9.24
C GLY A 217 -3.38 9.65 -9.59
N ARG A 218 -2.60 10.08 -10.58
CA ARG A 218 -2.62 11.47 -11.05
C ARG A 218 -3.97 11.90 -11.64
N VAL A 219 -4.56 11.06 -12.52
CA VAL A 219 -5.88 11.35 -13.12
C VAL A 219 -6.97 11.41 -12.05
N VAL A 220 -6.97 10.46 -11.10
CA VAL A 220 -7.95 10.46 -10.01
C VAL A 220 -7.78 11.67 -9.10
N ALA A 221 -6.55 12.01 -8.71
CA ALA A 221 -6.27 13.17 -7.89
C ALA A 221 -6.71 14.47 -8.57
N HIS A 222 -6.35 14.65 -9.84
CA HIS A 222 -6.76 15.82 -10.63
C HIS A 222 -8.28 15.94 -10.74
N PHE A 223 -8.95 14.84 -11.12
CA PHE A 223 -10.42 14.80 -11.22
C PHE A 223 -11.10 15.18 -9.90
N LEU A 224 -10.63 14.62 -8.78
CA LEU A 224 -11.19 14.91 -7.47
C LEU A 224 -10.92 16.37 -7.05
N SER A 225 -9.75 16.90 -7.33
CA SER A 225 -9.39 18.29 -7.00
C SER A 225 -10.19 19.30 -7.80
N GLU A 226 -10.54 18.99 -9.05
CA GLU A 226 -11.36 19.90 -9.88
C GLU A 226 -12.85 19.83 -9.57
N ASN A 227 -13.38 18.63 -9.28
CA ASN A 227 -14.84 18.46 -9.16
C ASN A 227 -15.31 18.34 -7.71
N PHE A 228 -14.42 18.07 -6.76
CA PHE A 228 -14.73 17.81 -5.36
C PHE A 228 -13.69 18.46 -4.42
N ALA A 229 -13.21 19.67 -4.77
CA ALA A 229 -12.13 20.36 -4.07
C ALA A 229 -12.36 20.43 -2.55
N ASP A 230 -13.57 20.81 -2.12
CA ASP A 230 -13.93 20.94 -0.70
C ASP A 230 -13.82 19.61 0.06
N TYR A 231 -14.08 18.48 -0.61
CA TYR A 231 -14.08 17.14 0.02
C TYR A 231 -12.71 16.45 0.02
N VAL A 232 -11.76 16.95 -0.78
CA VAL A 232 -10.38 16.42 -0.82
C VAL A 232 -9.38 17.39 -0.21
N ALA A 233 -9.84 18.52 0.31
CA ALA A 233 -9.02 19.44 1.08
C ALA A 233 -8.47 18.74 2.34
N TYR A 234 -7.24 19.04 2.73
CA TYR A 234 -6.57 18.38 3.86
C TYR A 234 -7.30 18.65 5.19
N ASP A 235 -7.79 19.85 5.38
CA ASP A 235 -8.55 20.27 6.57
C ASP A 235 -9.95 19.63 6.64
N TYR A 236 -10.59 19.34 5.51
CA TYR A 236 -11.89 18.69 5.49
C TYR A 236 -11.90 17.34 6.21
N THR A 237 -10.91 16.50 5.90
CA THR A 237 -10.82 15.17 6.54
C THR A 237 -10.53 15.30 8.03
N ALA A 238 -9.65 16.23 8.42
CA ALA A 238 -9.35 16.50 9.82
C ALA A 238 -10.58 17.01 10.59
N GLN A 239 -11.37 17.91 9.99
CA GLN A 239 -12.64 18.41 10.58
C GLN A 239 -13.66 17.27 10.74
N LEU A 240 -13.83 16.43 9.72
CA LEU A 240 -14.76 15.30 9.80
C LEU A 240 -14.36 14.30 10.89
N GLU A 241 -13.07 14.05 11.06
CA GLU A 241 -12.56 13.20 12.15
C GLU A 241 -12.85 13.81 13.53
N GLU A 242 -12.69 15.12 13.70
CA GLU A 242 -13.06 15.84 14.95
C GLU A 242 -14.57 15.78 15.23
N GLU A 243 -15.39 15.96 14.20
CA GLU A 243 -16.86 15.85 14.32
C GLU A 243 -17.27 14.42 14.71
N LEU A 244 -16.62 13.39 14.16
CA LEU A 244 -16.86 12.00 14.54
C LEU A 244 -16.40 11.72 15.99
N ASP A 245 -15.31 12.32 16.43
CA ASP A 245 -14.85 12.23 17.82
C ASP A 245 -15.85 12.93 18.75
N ALA A 246 -16.41 14.09 18.38
CA ALA A 246 -17.47 14.75 19.12
C ALA A 246 -18.75 13.90 19.23
N VAL A 247 -19.12 13.19 18.16
CA VAL A 247 -20.20 12.19 18.19
C VAL A 247 -19.88 11.08 19.19
N SER A 248 -18.65 10.58 19.20
CA SER A 248 -18.24 9.52 20.11
C SER A 248 -18.26 9.92 21.58
N ARG A 249 -18.02 11.22 21.87
CA ARG A 249 -18.14 11.81 23.21
C ARG A 249 -19.58 12.16 23.60
N GLY A 250 -20.55 12.03 22.68
CA GLY A 250 -21.95 12.39 22.91
C GLY A 250 -22.23 13.89 22.86
N GLU A 251 -21.32 14.68 22.34
CA GLU A 251 -21.42 16.14 22.20
C GLU A 251 -22.20 16.55 20.94
N GLN A 252 -22.27 15.67 19.94
CA GLN A 252 -22.95 15.88 18.66
C GLN A 252 -23.81 14.69 18.26
N ASP A 253 -24.94 14.96 17.61
CA ASP A 253 -25.79 13.90 17.05
C ASP A 253 -25.32 13.48 15.65
N TRP A 254 -25.06 12.19 15.48
CA TRP A 254 -24.57 11.64 14.19
C TRP A 254 -25.57 11.80 13.04
N GLN A 255 -26.90 11.81 13.33
CA GLN A 255 -27.93 11.96 12.30
C GLN A 255 -27.95 13.40 11.77
N ALA A 256 -27.78 14.38 12.66
CA ALA A 256 -27.67 15.79 12.28
C ALA A 256 -26.40 16.01 11.41
N LEU A 257 -25.25 15.47 11.83
CA LEU A 257 -23.99 15.54 11.08
C LEU A 257 -24.13 14.95 9.66
N LEU A 258 -24.67 13.74 9.54
CA LEU A 258 -24.90 13.11 8.24
C LEU A 258 -25.93 13.87 7.40
N GLY A 259 -26.96 14.47 8.03
CA GLY A 259 -27.95 15.29 7.36
C GLY A 259 -27.32 16.52 6.73
N GLU A 260 -26.49 17.25 7.46
CA GLU A 260 -25.75 18.41 6.97
C GLU A 260 -24.77 18.04 5.85
N PHE A 261 -24.02 16.96 6.01
CA PHE A 261 -23.17 16.43 4.94
C PHE A 261 -23.97 16.14 3.67
N TRP A 262 -25.10 15.44 3.79
CA TRP A 262 -25.94 15.07 2.66
C TRP A 262 -26.54 16.26 1.94
N GLN A 263 -26.98 17.30 2.68
CA GLN A 263 -27.51 18.53 2.10
C GLN A 263 -26.47 19.27 1.24
N ARG A 264 -25.20 19.22 1.60
CA ARG A 264 -24.10 19.82 0.84
C ARG A 264 -23.68 18.95 -0.33
N PHE A 265 -23.66 17.62 -0.14
CA PHE A 265 -23.15 16.66 -1.12
C PHE A 265 -24.17 16.31 -2.21
N SER A 266 -25.46 16.11 -1.85
CA SER A 266 -26.47 15.63 -2.80
C SER A 266 -26.78 16.57 -3.97
N PRO A 267 -26.65 17.91 -3.87
CA PRO A 267 -26.86 18.81 -5.00
C PRO A 267 -25.69 18.88 -5.97
N LEU A 268 -24.55 18.24 -5.66
CA LEU A 268 -23.43 18.27 -6.58
C LEU A 268 -23.82 17.62 -7.91
N PRO A 269 -23.57 18.29 -9.06
CA PRO A 269 -23.86 17.72 -10.35
C PRO A 269 -22.99 16.49 -10.61
N ASP A 270 -23.51 15.57 -11.41
CA ASP A 270 -22.66 14.50 -11.94
C ASP A 270 -21.49 15.12 -12.69
N PRO A 271 -20.25 14.84 -12.32
CA PRO A 271 -19.10 15.44 -12.97
C PRO A 271 -19.04 15.03 -14.44
N PRO A 272 -18.62 15.93 -15.34
CA PRO A 272 -18.48 15.62 -16.76
C PRO A 272 -17.50 14.47 -16.94
N ARG A 273 -17.72 13.67 -17.98
CA ARG A 273 -16.76 12.62 -18.35
C ARG A 273 -15.40 13.29 -18.63
N PRO A 274 -14.30 12.75 -18.09
CA PRO A 274 -12.99 13.29 -18.38
C PRO A 274 -12.75 13.36 -19.90
N GLU A 275 -12.44 14.52 -20.43
CA GLU A 275 -11.98 14.66 -21.78
C GLU A 275 -10.52 14.22 -21.87
N TRP A 276 -10.25 13.31 -22.79
CA TRP A 276 -8.88 12.85 -23.00
C TRP A 276 -8.12 13.85 -23.88
N PRO A 277 -6.95 14.37 -23.42
CA PRO A 277 -6.20 15.34 -24.18
C PRO A 277 -5.76 14.77 -25.54
N GLN A 278 -5.89 15.60 -26.56
CA GLN A 278 -5.41 15.31 -27.91
C GLN A 278 -3.89 15.58 -27.95
N ILE A 279 -3.12 14.53 -28.30
CA ILE A 279 -1.65 14.61 -28.45
C ILE A 279 -1.20 14.90 -29.88
N GLY A 280 -2.13 14.87 -30.83
CA GLY A 280 -1.88 15.17 -32.24
C GLY A 280 -2.91 14.56 -33.16
N SER A 281 -2.61 14.50 -34.45
CA SER A 281 -3.43 13.83 -35.48
C SER A 281 -2.58 12.85 -36.29
N ASP A 282 -3.14 11.71 -36.63
CA ASP A 282 -2.46 10.71 -37.46
C ASP A 282 -2.21 11.26 -38.89
N PRO A 283 -0.96 11.31 -39.34
CA PRO A 283 -0.63 11.85 -40.67
C PRO A 283 -1.29 11.09 -41.84
N LYS A 284 -1.65 9.81 -41.64
CA LYS A 284 -2.22 8.96 -42.68
C LYS A 284 -3.73 9.14 -42.83
N SER A 285 -4.46 9.24 -41.72
CA SER A 285 -5.92 9.30 -41.73
C SER A 285 -6.49 10.67 -41.35
N GLY A 286 -5.66 11.61 -40.86
CA GLY A 286 -6.10 12.90 -40.33
C GLY A 286 -6.87 12.81 -39.01
N LYS A 287 -7.12 11.61 -38.49
CA LYS A 287 -7.91 11.39 -37.27
C LYS A 287 -7.15 11.84 -36.02
N PRO A 288 -7.85 12.37 -35.01
CA PRO A 288 -7.21 12.78 -33.77
C PRO A 288 -6.65 11.57 -33.01
N VAL A 289 -5.47 11.75 -32.39
CA VAL A 289 -4.87 10.81 -31.46
C VAL A 289 -4.98 11.41 -30.06
N ARG A 290 -5.58 10.68 -29.14
CA ARG A 290 -5.80 11.10 -27.75
C ARG A 290 -5.17 10.10 -26.80
N ALA A 291 -4.67 10.59 -25.65
CA ALA A 291 -4.19 9.74 -24.58
C ALA A 291 -5.14 9.81 -23.40
N GLY A 292 -5.40 8.66 -22.77
CA GLY A 292 -6.36 8.59 -21.67
C GLY A 292 -6.21 7.36 -20.80
N LEU A 293 -7.03 7.30 -19.76
CA LEU A 293 -7.08 6.19 -18.82
C LEU A 293 -8.42 5.48 -18.92
N GLY A 294 -8.38 4.17 -19.19
CA GLY A 294 -9.56 3.33 -19.28
C GLY A 294 -9.61 2.25 -18.20
N LYS A 295 -10.64 1.41 -18.27
CA LYS A 295 -10.84 0.27 -17.36
C LYS A 295 -9.66 -0.69 -17.32
N TYR A 296 -8.91 -0.78 -18.42
CA TYR A 296 -7.79 -1.71 -18.58
C TYR A 296 -6.40 -1.04 -18.43
N GLY A 297 -6.37 0.21 -18.01
CA GLY A 297 -5.15 0.98 -17.81
C GLY A 297 -4.99 2.15 -18.79
N PRO A 298 -3.79 2.76 -18.85
CA PRO A 298 -3.45 3.83 -19.77
C PRO A 298 -3.53 3.37 -21.24
N PHE A 299 -4.09 4.21 -22.12
CA PHE A 299 -4.25 3.90 -23.53
C PHE A 299 -4.08 5.14 -24.41
N VAL A 300 -3.85 4.92 -25.69
CA VAL A 300 -4.06 5.90 -26.76
C VAL A 300 -5.22 5.49 -27.64
N MET A 301 -5.94 6.47 -28.13
CA MET A 301 -7.11 6.30 -28.99
C MET A 301 -6.89 7.05 -30.31
N LEU A 302 -7.13 6.38 -31.43
CA LEU A 302 -7.13 6.96 -32.77
C LEU A 302 -8.56 7.10 -33.25
N GLY A 303 -9.01 8.31 -33.53
CA GLY A 303 -10.38 8.68 -33.87
C GLY A 303 -11.16 9.23 -32.66
N SER A 304 -12.47 9.42 -32.84
CA SER A 304 -13.40 9.89 -31.82
C SER A 304 -14.45 8.82 -31.47
N LEU A 305 -15.02 8.91 -30.26
CA LEU A 305 -16.16 8.07 -29.86
C LEU A 305 -17.44 8.45 -30.61
N ASP A 306 -17.48 9.66 -31.17
CA ASP A 306 -18.62 10.21 -31.91
C ASP A 306 -18.51 9.93 -33.43
N ASP A 307 -17.41 9.32 -33.90
CA ASP A 307 -17.22 8.93 -35.28
C ASP A 307 -18.09 7.76 -35.66
N GLU A 308 -18.58 7.69 -36.92
CA GLU A 308 -19.32 6.53 -37.45
C GLU A 308 -18.47 5.24 -37.37
N GLU A 309 -17.17 5.37 -37.56
CA GLU A 309 -16.22 4.28 -37.48
C GLU A 309 -15.65 4.21 -36.02
N LYS A 310 -15.73 3.03 -35.40
CA LYS A 310 -15.21 2.81 -34.05
C LYS A 310 -13.75 3.17 -33.94
N PRO A 311 -13.35 3.99 -32.95
CA PRO A 311 -11.96 4.34 -32.74
C PRO A 311 -11.10 3.11 -32.39
N LYS A 312 -9.82 3.17 -32.78
CA LYS A 312 -8.84 2.16 -32.39
C LYS A 312 -8.22 2.53 -31.04
N PHE A 313 -8.01 1.51 -30.20
CA PHE A 313 -7.37 1.67 -28.89
C PHE A 313 -6.09 0.85 -28.83
N ALA A 314 -5.04 1.41 -28.24
CA ALA A 314 -3.81 0.70 -27.94
C ALA A 314 -3.35 1.03 -26.53
N SER A 315 -2.91 0.02 -25.77
CA SER A 315 -2.35 0.21 -24.43
C SER A 315 -0.94 0.82 -24.50
N LEU A 316 -0.60 1.66 -23.55
CA LEU A 316 0.74 2.17 -23.40
C LEU A 316 1.71 1.05 -22.99
N ARG A 317 2.98 1.22 -23.36
CA ARG A 317 4.06 0.32 -22.92
C ARG A 317 4.46 0.63 -21.48
N PRO A 318 5.06 -0.34 -20.76
CA PRO A 318 5.69 -0.07 -19.48
C PRO A 318 6.68 1.12 -19.58
N GLY A 319 6.60 2.05 -18.64
CA GLY A 319 7.44 3.26 -18.63
C GLY A 319 6.92 4.43 -19.48
N GLN A 320 5.86 4.25 -20.27
CA GLN A 320 5.17 5.36 -20.94
C GLN A 320 4.04 5.89 -20.04
N SER A 321 3.81 7.21 -20.11
CA SER A 321 2.74 7.89 -19.36
C SER A 321 1.85 8.68 -20.30
N ILE A 322 0.54 8.71 -20.02
CA ILE A 322 -0.44 9.52 -20.78
C ILE A 322 -0.14 11.01 -20.72
N PHE A 323 0.64 11.48 -19.75
CA PHE A 323 1.01 12.88 -19.58
C PHE A 323 2.24 13.30 -20.38
N THR A 324 3.05 12.33 -20.84
CA THR A 324 4.33 12.62 -21.51
C THR A 324 4.48 11.96 -22.88
N ILE A 325 3.55 11.08 -23.25
CA ILE A 325 3.60 10.39 -24.54
C ILE A 325 3.46 11.37 -25.69
N THR A 326 4.36 11.28 -26.67
CA THR A 326 4.28 12.07 -27.89
C THR A 326 3.51 11.35 -29.00
N LEU A 327 3.08 12.09 -30.03
CA LEU A 327 2.41 11.50 -31.20
C LEU A 327 3.28 10.43 -31.88
N GLU A 328 4.59 10.69 -32.00
CA GLU A 328 5.55 9.76 -32.61
C GLU A 328 5.67 8.44 -31.84
N GLN A 329 5.55 8.51 -30.51
CA GLN A 329 5.56 7.32 -29.64
C GLN A 329 4.21 6.60 -29.66
N ALA A 330 3.10 7.31 -29.87
CA ALA A 330 1.75 6.77 -29.82
C ALA A 330 1.37 6.01 -31.11
N LEU A 331 1.75 6.53 -32.30
CA LEU A 331 1.36 5.95 -33.57
C LEU A 331 1.77 4.47 -33.75
N PRO A 332 3.01 4.06 -33.39
CA PRO A 332 3.42 2.67 -33.50
C PRO A 332 2.62 1.71 -32.60
N LEU A 333 1.95 2.22 -31.54
CA LEU A 333 1.15 1.38 -30.65
C LEU A 333 -0.08 0.80 -31.34
N PHE A 334 -0.56 1.42 -32.41
CA PHE A 334 -1.70 0.95 -33.21
C PHE A 334 -1.34 -0.16 -34.21
N ASP A 335 -0.06 -0.51 -34.34
CA ASP A 335 0.38 -1.60 -35.21
C ASP A 335 0.00 -3.01 -34.66
N LEU A 336 -0.42 -3.08 -33.40
CA LEU A 336 -0.96 -4.30 -32.83
C LEU A 336 -2.49 -4.40 -33.02
N PRO A 337 -3.03 -5.61 -33.25
CA PRO A 337 -2.35 -6.90 -33.39
C PRO A 337 -1.56 -7.04 -34.68
N ARG A 338 -0.31 -7.50 -34.61
CA ARG A 338 0.61 -7.65 -35.75
C ARG A 338 0.70 -9.12 -36.17
N ALA A 339 0.61 -9.38 -37.48
CA ALA A 339 0.97 -10.68 -38.03
C ALA A 339 2.49 -10.86 -37.93
N VAL A 340 2.95 -11.93 -37.26
CA VAL A 340 4.37 -12.22 -37.06
C VAL A 340 4.90 -13.20 -38.10
N GLY A 341 4.09 -14.19 -38.48
CA GLY A 341 4.49 -15.23 -39.41
C GLY A 341 3.56 -16.43 -39.30
N THR A 342 4.07 -17.62 -39.64
CA THR A 342 3.34 -18.89 -39.60
C THR A 342 4.14 -19.97 -38.87
N LEU A 343 3.47 -20.89 -38.21
CA LEU A 343 4.09 -22.15 -37.75
C LEU A 343 4.41 -23.06 -38.93
N GLU A 344 5.20 -24.12 -38.72
CA GLU A 344 5.57 -25.08 -39.75
C GLU A 344 4.37 -25.77 -40.44
N ASP A 345 3.27 -25.90 -39.72
CA ASP A 345 1.99 -26.46 -40.20
C ASP A 345 1.09 -25.42 -40.86
N GLY A 346 1.57 -24.20 -41.11
CA GLY A 346 0.83 -23.13 -41.81
C GLY A 346 -0.09 -22.28 -40.91
N ARG A 347 -0.15 -22.53 -39.62
CA ARG A 347 -0.95 -21.72 -38.67
C ARG A 347 -0.38 -20.32 -38.51
N LYS A 348 -1.24 -19.31 -38.67
CA LYS A 348 -0.84 -17.91 -38.53
C LYS A 348 -0.54 -17.55 -37.07
N ILE A 349 0.57 -16.86 -36.85
CA ILE A 349 0.99 -16.31 -35.56
C ILE A 349 0.71 -14.81 -35.58
N SER A 350 0.09 -14.31 -34.53
CA SER A 350 -0.07 -12.86 -34.31
C SER A 350 0.41 -12.48 -32.91
N ALA A 351 1.06 -11.32 -32.79
CA ALA A 351 1.47 -10.72 -31.54
C ALA A 351 0.48 -9.63 -31.11
N ASN A 352 0.21 -9.54 -29.83
CA ASN A 352 -0.66 -8.51 -29.25
C ASN A 352 -0.34 -8.31 -27.77
N ILE A 353 -0.94 -7.26 -27.18
CA ILE A 353 -0.93 -7.00 -25.74
C ILE A 353 -2.34 -7.21 -25.20
N GLY A 354 -2.46 -8.00 -24.15
CA GLY A 354 -3.73 -8.27 -23.49
C GLY A 354 -3.71 -7.89 -22.01
N ARG A 355 -4.79 -8.23 -21.31
CA ARG A 355 -4.97 -7.95 -19.88
C ARG A 355 -3.82 -8.48 -19.00
N PHE A 356 -3.15 -9.54 -19.43
CA PHE A 356 -2.07 -10.21 -18.68
C PHE A 356 -0.67 -9.93 -19.25
N GLY A 357 -0.56 -8.91 -20.12
CA GLY A 357 0.67 -8.52 -20.78
C GLY A 357 0.77 -8.97 -22.23
N PRO A 358 1.97 -8.88 -22.84
CA PRO A 358 2.23 -9.26 -24.22
C PRO A 358 2.06 -10.77 -24.44
N TYR A 359 1.53 -11.14 -25.61
CA TYR A 359 1.31 -12.54 -25.97
C TYR A 359 1.37 -12.79 -27.47
N LEU A 360 1.70 -14.04 -27.81
CA LEU A 360 1.48 -14.60 -29.15
C LEU A 360 0.18 -15.37 -29.17
N ARG A 361 -0.57 -15.27 -30.27
CA ARG A 361 -1.80 -16.01 -30.54
C ARG A 361 -1.66 -16.84 -31.80
N TYR A 362 -2.03 -18.09 -31.71
CA TYR A 362 -2.18 -18.99 -32.85
C TYR A 362 -3.43 -19.86 -32.66
N ARG A 363 -4.00 -20.38 -33.75
CA ARG A 363 -5.19 -21.23 -33.67
C ARG A 363 -4.77 -22.70 -33.59
N ASP A 364 -5.32 -23.41 -32.60
CA ASP A 364 -5.12 -24.85 -32.44
C ASP A 364 -6.03 -25.60 -33.46
N PRO A 365 -5.49 -26.50 -34.31
CA PRO A 365 -6.28 -27.20 -35.29
C PRO A 365 -7.21 -28.26 -34.66
N ASP A 366 -6.76 -28.93 -33.60
CA ASP A 366 -7.50 -30.04 -32.98
C ASP A 366 -8.67 -29.53 -32.12
N GLU A 367 -8.43 -28.45 -31.36
CA GLU A 367 -9.47 -27.85 -30.50
C GLU A 367 -10.29 -26.75 -31.23
N GLY A 368 -9.84 -26.27 -32.39
CA GLY A 368 -10.46 -25.14 -33.10
C GLY A 368 -10.46 -23.82 -32.34
N LYS A 369 -9.70 -23.74 -31.24
CA LYS A 369 -9.61 -22.61 -30.33
C LYS A 369 -8.30 -21.84 -30.49
N ASP A 370 -8.34 -20.56 -30.14
CA ASP A 370 -7.13 -19.75 -30.07
C ASP A 370 -6.31 -20.12 -28.83
N LYS A 371 -5.02 -20.40 -29.01
CA LYS A 371 -4.02 -20.57 -27.94
C LYS A 371 -3.24 -19.29 -27.76
N PHE A 372 -2.88 -19.00 -26.50
CA PHE A 372 -2.17 -17.80 -26.11
C PHE A 372 -0.88 -18.16 -25.39
N VAL A 373 0.22 -17.59 -25.82
CA VAL A 373 1.56 -17.78 -25.23
C VAL A 373 2.08 -16.43 -24.77
N SER A 374 2.28 -16.27 -23.46
CA SER A 374 2.79 -15.02 -22.89
C SER A 374 4.22 -14.77 -23.30
N LEU A 375 4.51 -13.57 -23.76
CA LEU A 375 5.85 -13.05 -23.98
C LEU A 375 6.35 -12.46 -22.66
N LYS A 376 7.46 -12.99 -22.12
CA LYS A 376 8.04 -12.53 -20.86
C LYS A 376 9.14 -11.51 -21.08
N GLU A 377 9.97 -11.74 -22.06
CA GLU A 377 11.19 -11.00 -22.36
C GLU A 377 11.16 -10.36 -23.75
N ASP A 378 10.35 -10.92 -24.66
CA ASP A 378 10.27 -10.45 -26.05
C ASP A 378 9.23 -9.34 -26.24
N ASP A 379 9.55 -8.33 -27.05
CA ASP A 379 8.65 -7.24 -27.38
C ASP A 379 7.70 -7.65 -28.53
N PRO A 380 6.36 -7.58 -28.34
CA PRO A 380 5.37 -7.95 -29.36
C PRO A 380 5.43 -7.11 -30.63
N TYR A 381 6.05 -5.94 -30.58
CA TYR A 381 6.21 -5.06 -31.73
C TYR A 381 7.38 -5.45 -32.63
N THR A 382 8.41 -6.08 -32.10
CA THR A 382 9.65 -6.37 -32.81
C THR A 382 9.94 -7.85 -32.99
N ILE A 383 9.29 -8.74 -32.24
CA ILE A 383 9.51 -10.18 -32.33
C ILE A 383 9.39 -10.68 -33.77
N ASP A 384 10.40 -11.42 -34.25
CA ASP A 384 10.39 -12.05 -35.56
C ASP A 384 9.73 -13.43 -35.56
N GLU A 385 9.54 -14.00 -36.77
CA GLU A 385 8.89 -15.29 -36.94
C GLU A 385 9.67 -16.44 -36.31
N ALA A 386 11.00 -16.42 -36.43
CA ALA A 386 11.86 -17.49 -35.91
C ALA A 386 11.75 -17.55 -34.37
N ARG A 387 11.90 -16.41 -33.70
CA ARG A 387 11.78 -16.33 -32.26
C ARG A 387 10.37 -16.64 -31.77
N ALA A 388 9.35 -16.21 -32.49
CA ALA A 388 7.95 -16.52 -32.16
C ALA A 388 7.68 -18.03 -32.20
N ARG A 389 8.24 -18.75 -33.19
CA ARG A 389 8.16 -20.22 -33.28
C ARG A 389 8.86 -20.90 -32.09
N GLU A 390 10.05 -20.43 -31.71
CA GLU A 390 10.77 -20.95 -30.54
C GLU A 390 9.95 -20.79 -29.25
N VAL A 391 9.44 -19.58 -28.97
CA VAL A 391 8.63 -19.30 -27.77
C VAL A 391 7.37 -20.18 -27.72
N ILE A 392 6.73 -20.41 -28.86
CA ILE A 392 5.56 -21.30 -28.95
C ILE A 392 5.99 -22.76 -28.71
N ALA A 393 7.10 -23.21 -29.30
CA ALA A 393 7.63 -24.57 -29.12
C ALA A 393 8.01 -24.83 -27.66
N GLU A 394 8.73 -23.90 -27.01
CA GLU A 394 9.05 -23.96 -25.59
C GLU A 394 7.80 -24.11 -24.71
N LYS A 395 6.74 -23.37 -25.03
CA LYS A 395 5.48 -23.45 -24.30
C LYS A 395 4.78 -24.79 -24.49
N ILE A 396 4.74 -25.30 -25.72
CA ILE A 396 4.16 -26.60 -26.03
C ILE A 396 4.93 -27.71 -25.28
N GLU A 397 6.26 -27.64 -25.30
CA GLU A 397 7.10 -28.61 -24.57
C GLU A 397 6.92 -28.52 -23.07
N ALA A 398 6.86 -27.29 -22.51
CA ALA A 398 6.58 -27.09 -21.10
C ALA A 398 5.20 -27.60 -20.69
N ASP A 399 4.20 -27.45 -21.53
CA ASP A 399 2.85 -27.99 -21.25
C ASP A 399 2.82 -29.53 -21.42
N ARG A 400 3.60 -30.09 -22.36
CA ARG A 400 3.79 -31.54 -22.48
C ARG A 400 4.47 -32.14 -21.24
N LYS A 401 5.50 -31.48 -20.71
CA LYS A 401 6.17 -31.90 -19.46
C LYS A 401 5.27 -31.82 -18.22
N LYS A 402 4.25 -30.96 -18.23
CA LYS A 402 3.26 -30.92 -17.16
C LYS A 402 2.24 -32.04 -17.21
N PHE A 403 2.05 -32.62 -18.39
CA PHE A 403 1.08 -33.68 -18.59
C PHE A 403 1.64 -35.00 -18.06
N ILE A 404 0.90 -35.69 -17.19
CA ILE A 404 1.25 -37.00 -16.66
C ILE A 404 0.42 -38.05 -17.40
N LYS A 405 -0.91 -37.95 -17.31
CA LYS A 405 -1.86 -38.81 -18.02
C LYS A 405 -3.26 -38.23 -18.02
N ASP A 406 -4.14 -38.82 -18.78
CA ASP A 406 -5.56 -38.52 -18.82
C ASP A 406 -6.44 -39.76 -18.73
N PHE A 407 -7.71 -39.53 -18.54
CA PHE A 407 -8.78 -40.51 -18.57
C PHE A 407 -9.98 -39.93 -19.33
N ASP A 408 -10.79 -40.81 -19.89
CA ASP A 408 -12.03 -40.44 -20.61
C ASP A 408 -11.77 -39.43 -21.74
N ASP A 409 -10.81 -39.73 -22.64
CA ASP A 409 -10.40 -38.89 -23.77
C ASP A 409 -10.08 -37.44 -23.38
N GLY A 410 -9.39 -37.27 -22.25
CA GLY A 410 -8.95 -35.97 -21.79
C GLY A 410 -9.97 -35.21 -20.89
N ALA A 411 -11.11 -35.84 -20.57
CA ALA A 411 -12.11 -35.25 -19.66
C ALA A 411 -11.54 -35.07 -18.23
N ILE A 412 -10.68 -36.01 -17.81
CA ILE A 412 -9.95 -35.95 -16.54
C ILE A 412 -8.44 -35.99 -16.84
N ARG A 413 -7.69 -34.99 -16.40
CA ARG A 413 -6.26 -34.88 -16.64
C ARG A 413 -5.49 -34.87 -15.34
N VAL A 414 -4.36 -35.55 -15.29
CA VAL A 414 -3.39 -35.52 -14.20
C VAL A 414 -2.19 -34.72 -14.66
N LEU A 415 -1.86 -33.66 -13.95
CA LEU A 415 -0.87 -32.68 -14.34
C LEU A 415 0.12 -32.39 -13.20
N HIS A 416 1.38 -32.08 -13.54
CA HIS A 416 2.32 -31.47 -12.59
C HIS A 416 1.98 -30.00 -12.31
N GLY A 417 1.77 -29.67 -11.05
CA GLY A 417 1.52 -28.31 -10.58
C GLY A 417 2.66 -27.76 -9.72
N ARG A 418 2.62 -26.46 -9.44
CA ARG A 418 3.60 -25.76 -8.57
C ARG A 418 3.74 -26.40 -7.18
N TRP A 419 2.66 -27.03 -6.69
CA TRP A 419 2.58 -27.61 -5.34
C TRP A 419 2.51 -29.15 -5.38
N GLY A 420 2.93 -29.76 -6.48
CA GLY A 420 2.89 -31.18 -6.74
C GLY A 420 1.80 -31.60 -7.72
N PRO A 421 1.67 -32.89 -8.05
CA PRO A 421 0.70 -33.41 -9.01
C PRO A 421 -0.75 -33.12 -8.57
N TYR A 422 -1.60 -32.80 -9.55
CA TYR A 422 -3.02 -32.56 -9.33
C TYR A 422 -3.88 -33.11 -10.48
N ILE A 423 -5.13 -33.35 -10.17
CA ILE A 423 -6.14 -33.87 -11.09
C ILE A 423 -7.10 -32.73 -11.43
N THR A 424 -7.53 -32.63 -12.67
CA THR A 424 -8.52 -31.64 -13.10
C THR A 424 -9.48 -32.20 -14.12
N ASP A 425 -10.76 -31.81 -14.01
CA ASP A 425 -11.82 -32.00 -15.01
C ASP A 425 -12.17 -30.69 -15.75
N GLY A 426 -11.36 -29.65 -15.55
CA GLY A 426 -11.60 -28.30 -16.08
C GLY A 426 -12.45 -27.42 -15.14
N GLU A 427 -13.32 -28.00 -14.32
CA GLU A 427 -14.19 -27.30 -13.35
C GLU A 427 -13.62 -27.36 -11.93
N LYS A 428 -13.03 -28.50 -11.55
CA LYS A 428 -12.44 -28.75 -10.23
C LYS A 428 -10.99 -29.12 -10.34
N ASN A 429 -10.26 -28.89 -9.27
CA ASN A 429 -8.89 -29.34 -9.10
C ASN A 429 -8.77 -30.11 -7.78
N ALA A 430 -8.24 -31.31 -7.82
CA ALA A 430 -7.93 -32.13 -6.67
C ALA A 430 -6.42 -32.40 -6.60
N ARG A 431 -5.85 -32.31 -5.40
CA ARG A 431 -4.44 -32.65 -5.21
C ARG A 431 -4.28 -34.17 -5.15
N VAL A 432 -3.26 -34.71 -5.80
CA VAL A 432 -2.85 -36.11 -5.64
C VAL A 432 -2.23 -36.24 -4.25
N PRO A 433 -2.68 -37.18 -3.39
CA PRO A 433 -2.06 -37.47 -2.10
C PRO A 433 -0.58 -37.82 -2.24
N LYS A 434 0.24 -37.50 -1.25
CA LYS A 434 1.70 -37.71 -1.29
C LYS A 434 2.12 -39.16 -1.30
N ASP A 435 1.26 -40.04 -0.82
CA ASP A 435 1.39 -41.48 -0.71
C ASP A 435 0.97 -42.22 -1.98
N VAL A 436 0.48 -41.50 -2.99
CA VAL A 436 0.03 -42.06 -4.29
C VAL A 436 0.93 -41.53 -5.40
N GLU A 437 1.55 -42.40 -6.15
CA GLU A 437 2.26 -42.04 -7.37
C GLU A 437 1.27 -41.58 -8.44
N ALA A 438 1.46 -40.37 -8.99
CA ALA A 438 0.54 -39.77 -9.95
C ALA A 438 0.38 -40.64 -11.23
N GLU A 439 1.41 -41.38 -11.58
CA GLU A 439 1.46 -42.32 -12.71
C GLU A 439 0.66 -43.61 -12.44
N ALA A 440 0.60 -44.05 -11.18
CA ALA A 440 -0.15 -45.22 -10.74
C ALA A 440 -1.64 -44.94 -10.45
N LEU A 441 -2.05 -43.68 -10.46
CA LEU A 441 -3.43 -43.27 -10.13
C LEU A 441 -4.44 -43.94 -11.11
N THR A 442 -5.48 -44.55 -10.55
CA THR A 442 -6.57 -45.13 -11.36
C THR A 442 -7.65 -44.10 -11.65
N ARG A 443 -8.47 -44.35 -12.69
CA ARG A 443 -9.60 -43.50 -13.06
C ARG A 443 -10.58 -43.31 -11.92
N ASP A 444 -10.95 -44.38 -11.24
CA ASP A 444 -11.93 -44.34 -10.15
C ASP A 444 -11.44 -43.54 -8.95
N ALA A 445 -10.15 -43.69 -8.62
CA ALA A 445 -9.51 -42.85 -7.60
C ALA A 445 -9.46 -41.36 -7.98
N ALA A 446 -9.23 -41.06 -9.26
CA ALA A 446 -9.23 -39.70 -9.76
C ALA A 446 -10.64 -39.05 -9.64
N VAL A 447 -11.67 -39.78 -10.03
CA VAL A 447 -13.09 -39.36 -9.90
C VAL A 447 -13.45 -39.13 -8.43
N GLU A 448 -13.05 -40.03 -7.54
CA GLU A 448 -13.32 -39.91 -6.10
C GLU A 448 -12.64 -38.67 -5.49
N LEU A 449 -11.39 -38.41 -5.87
CA LEU A 449 -10.66 -37.23 -5.42
C LEU A 449 -11.30 -35.92 -5.93
N LEU A 450 -11.75 -35.90 -7.20
CA LEU A 450 -12.47 -34.75 -7.78
C LEU A 450 -13.82 -34.54 -7.13
N ALA A 451 -14.53 -35.60 -6.76
CA ALA A 451 -15.81 -35.52 -6.06
C ALA A 451 -15.69 -34.84 -4.69
N LYS A 452 -14.59 -35.12 -3.97
CA LYS A 452 -14.26 -34.52 -2.66
C LYS A 452 -13.72 -33.09 -2.79
N ALA A 453 -13.26 -32.66 -3.96
CA ALA A 453 -12.67 -31.35 -4.15
C ALA A 453 -13.72 -30.23 -4.21
N PRO A 454 -13.47 -29.07 -3.60
CA PRO A 454 -14.34 -27.91 -3.72
C PRO A 454 -14.33 -27.41 -5.17
N ALA A 455 -15.51 -26.96 -5.66
CA ALA A 455 -15.61 -26.33 -6.96
C ALA A 455 -14.64 -25.13 -7.05
N ARG A 456 -13.97 -24.99 -8.19
CA ARG A 456 -13.03 -23.89 -8.43
C ARG A 456 -13.78 -22.57 -8.27
N LYS A 457 -13.47 -21.77 -7.25
CA LYS A 457 -13.99 -20.41 -7.16
C LYS A 457 -13.48 -19.65 -8.37
N GLY A 458 -14.35 -19.49 -9.36
CA GLY A 458 -14.06 -18.71 -10.55
C GLY A 458 -13.61 -17.30 -10.12
N ARG A 459 -12.45 -16.89 -10.53
CA ARG A 459 -11.97 -15.51 -10.39
C ARG A 459 -12.94 -14.64 -11.20
N GLY A 460 -13.93 -14.12 -10.46
CA GLY A 460 -14.95 -13.14 -10.76
C GLY A 460 -15.13 -12.66 -12.19
N GLY A 461 -15.93 -13.35 -12.96
CA GLY A 461 -16.74 -12.73 -13.99
C GLY A 461 -18.13 -12.47 -13.40
N ARG A 462 -18.48 -11.24 -13.10
CA ARG A 462 -19.84 -10.83 -12.79
C ARG A 462 -20.68 -11.15 -14.04
N LYS A 463 -21.53 -12.18 -13.96
CA LYS A 463 -22.61 -12.40 -14.94
C LYS A 463 -23.56 -11.20 -14.82
N PRO A 464 -24.01 -10.60 -15.94
CA PRO A 464 -25.06 -9.59 -15.89
C PRO A 464 -26.33 -10.24 -15.35
N ALA A 465 -26.95 -9.59 -14.37
CA ALA A 465 -28.22 -10.00 -13.81
C ALA A 465 -29.28 -9.98 -14.93
N ALA A 466 -29.74 -11.13 -15.32
CA ALA A 466 -30.91 -11.27 -16.19
C ALA A 466 -32.13 -10.75 -15.42
N GLY A 467 -32.80 -9.76 -16.01
CA GLY A 467 -34.01 -9.17 -15.46
C GLY A 467 -35.09 -10.22 -15.23
N LYS A 468 -35.54 -10.33 -14.00
CA LYS A 468 -36.79 -11.03 -13.67
C LYS A 468 -37.95 -10.08 -13.87
N SER A 469 -38.73 -10.35 -14.91
CA SER A 469 -40.05 -9.81 -15.14
C SER A 469 -40.96 -10.08 -13.93
N LYS A 470 -41.73 -9.06 -13.58
CA LYS A 470 -42.82 -9.11 -12.59
C LYS A 470 -43.88 -10.13 -13.04
N ALA A 471 -44.20 -11.07 -12.18
CA ALA A 471 -45.49 -11.77 -12.23
C ALA A 471 -46.14 -11.70 -10.83
N ALA A 472 -47.43 -11.45 -10.91
CA ALA A 472 -48.35 -10.95 -9.92
C ALA A 472 -48.52 -11.77 -8.65
N ALA A 473 -48.91 -11.03 -7.64
CA ALA A 473 -49.35 -11.48 -6.32
C ALA A 473 -50.65 -12.30 -6.32
N LYS A 474 -50.77 -13.22 -5.37
CA LYS A 474 -52.03 -13.54 -4.69
C LYS A 474 -51.76 -13.92 -3.23
N PRO A 475 -52.63 -13.50 -2.31
CA PRO A 475 -52.41 -13.59 -0.89
C PRO A 475 -52.97 -14.88 -0.27
N LYS A 476 -52.41 -15.34 0.83
CA LYS A 476 -53.11 -16.30 1.76
C LYS A 476 -52.85 -15.94 3.23
N ALA A 477 -53.98 -15.90 3.86
CA ALA A 477 -54.39 -15.49 5.17
C ALA A 477 -53.73 -16.18 6.38
N ALA A 478 -53.66 -15.44 7.43
CA ALA A 478 -53.83 -15.59 8.86
C ALA A 478 -54.06 -16.98 9.50
N ALA A 479 -53.35 -17.23 10.61
CA ALA A 479 -53.76 -17.75 11.91
C ALA A 479 -52.54 -17.70 12.79
N GLY A 480 -52.40 -16.95 13.86
CA GLY A 480 -53.23 -16.81 15.00
C GLY A 480 -52.76 -17.76 16.11
N LYS A 481 -52.04 -17.25 17.13
CA LYS A 481 -52.32 -17.55 18.54
C LYS A 481 -51.40 -16.78 19.49
N ALA A 482 -52.09 -16.06 20.33
CA ALA A 482 -51.64 -15.27 21.48
C ALA A 482 -51.30 -16.16 22.69
N LYS A 483 -50.48 -15.60 23.61
CA LYS A 483 -50.62 -15.65 25.09
C LYS A 483 -49.41 -14.91 25.66
N ALA A 484 -49.54 -13.78 26.24
CA ALA A 484 -50.16 -13.28 27.44
C ALA A 484 -49.28 -13.35 28.69
N LYS A 485 -49.05 -12.16 29.27
CA LYS A 485 -48.98 -11.78 30.71
C LYS A 485 -47.69 -12.13 31.47
N ALA A 486 -47.12 -11.24 32.26
CA ALA A 486 -47.66 -10.33 33.28
C ALA A 486 -46.56 -9.36 33.75
N LYS A 487 -46.86 -8.09 33.86
CA LYS A 487 -47.13 -7.31 35.10
C LYS A 487 -45.93 -6.87 35.95
N SER A 488 -45.80 -5.56 35.99
CA SER A 488 -45.11 -4.68 36.96
C SER A 488 -45.46 -4.93 38.43
N PRO A 489 -44.82 -4.30 39.42
CA PRO A 489 -45.24 -2.96 39.75
C PRO A 489 -44.16 -1.97 40.24
N ALA A 490 -44.55 -0.70 40.14
CA ALA A 490 -43.93 0.48 40.68
C ALA A 490 -43.95 0.57 42.20
N LYS A 491 -43.02 1.30 42.79
CA LYS A 491 -43.26 2.00 44.06
C LYS A 491 -42.56 3.38 44.06
N LYS A 492 -43.38 4.37 44.27
CA LYS A 492 -43.12 5.75 44.65
C LYS A 492 -42.52 5.84 46.05
N THR A 493 -41.79 6.93 46.31
CA THR A 493 -42.03 7.95 47.37
C THR A 493 -40.79 8.85 47.42
N THR A 494 -40.91 10.10 47.15
CA THR A 494 -41.23 11.34 47.91
C THR A 494 -40.00 12.00 48.56
N ALA A 495 -39.66 13.16 48.05
CA ALA A 495 -39.79 14.48 48.67
C ALA A 495 -38.64 14.93 49.62
N GLY A 496 -38.22 16.17 49.42
CA GLY A 496 -37.56 17.06 50.39
C GLY A 496 -36.42 17.85 49.75
N ALA A 497 -36.58 18.95 49.14
CA ALA A 497 -36.78 20.34 49.55
C ALA A 497 -35.61 20.97 50.34
N LYS A 498 -35.19 22.10 49.78
CA LYS A 498 -34.59 23.33 50.36
C LYS A 498 -33.08 23.53 50.17
N ARG A 499 -32.77 24.49 49.24
CA ARG A 499 -32.52 25.95 49.48
C ARG A 499 -31.21 26.29 50.21
N LYS A 500 -30.38 27.01 49.55
CA LYS A 500 -29.82 28.37 49.68
C LYS A 500 -28.37 28.38 49.18
N SER A 501 -28.01 29.16 48.20
CA SER A 501 -27.72 30.61 48.14
C SER A 501 -26.32 31.00 48.57
N ALA A 502 -25.72 31.78 47.72
CA ALA A 502 -24.72 32.83 47.88
C ALA A 502 -23.26 32.36 47.69
N ALA A 503 -22.57 32.83 46.71
CA ALA A 503 -22.08 34.15 46.37
C ALA A 503 -20.59 34.30 46.82
N SER A 504 -19.81 34.77 45.87
CA SER A 504 -18.62 35.61 45.99
C SER A 504 -17.30 34.94 46.43
N SER A 505 -16.38 34.80 45.64
CA SER A 505 -15.30 35.72 45.29
C SER A 505 -14.52 35.17 44.09
#